data_40559791944fcfc3b3921cb5e407444e
#
_entry.id   40559791944fcfc3b3921cb5e407444e
#
_cell.length_a   1.000
_cell.length_b   1.000
_cell.length_c   1.000
_cell.angle_alpha   90.00
_cell.angle_beta   90.00
_cell.angle_gamma   90.00
#
_symmetry.space_group_name_H-M   'P 1'
#
loop_
_entity.id
_entity.type
_entity.pdbx_description
1 polymer ?
#
loop_
_entity_poly.entity_id
_entity_poly.type
_entity_poly.pdbx_seq_one_letter_code
_entity_poly.pdbx_strand_id
1 'polypeptide(L)'
;LKTGNGSIPQGVTRDYPLYKVRGLILDVGRKTFSLDWLKQMSKQLSWFKLNDFQVHLSDNYIWVEEYSDDTVNTAYNGFRLESDIKKGGNNGKNKADLTSTDVWYSKDDFREFIKHSRDLGVNIVPEFDMPAHSLALTNVRPDLRTPKSMTHRGNDHLNLAGKYDESLAFALSIWDEYLTGSNPVFDNQTMVDIGADEYEADGNAYRNFVNDLFKHMEDSGRTARVWGSLSWIKGSVDVQGKGAAGQHRQMNLWSKDWAKMDEMYKLGFDLINCIDSRYYIVPNAGYYFDYLNDNTIYNSAINNYNNVTIPAGDEQMIGGAFAVWNDMCGKKENGISEYDVYDRITNSAGLYAAATWGKGAADVSGAKATAKKLGDSPNTNFGYKTTANAEGTVMQLGMDDAKDASGNGNNLNLKSAKNAEVVDVDFKKALELKGGKSYVALDSDLETAGLGSDLRVKVKRTDAVSDKDQILFESPYGSIKAVQA
;
A
#
# COMPACT_ATOMS: atom_id res chain seq x y z
N LEU A 1 28.89 -8.59 -3.89
CA LEU A 1 29.90 -7.53 -4.00
C LEU A 1 29.72 -6.47 -2.92
N LYS A 2 28.52 -5.88 -2.79
CA LYS A 2 28.25 -4.80 -1.81
C LYS A 2 28.46 -5.26 -0.36
N THR A 3 28.09 -6.51 -0.02
CA THR A 3 28.27 -7.08 1.32
C THR A 3 29.63 -7.74 1.52
N GLY A 4 30.32 -8.13 0.45
CA GLY A 4 31.62 -8.82 0.43
C GLY A 4 32.83 -7.90 0.20
N ASN A 5 32.73 -6.60 0.49
CA ASN A 5 33.81 -5.62 0.30
C ASN A 5 34.39 -5.62 -1.13
N GLY A 6 33.52 -5.79 -2.14
CA GLY A 6 33.91 -5.80 -3.54
C GLY A 6 34.44 -7.14 -4.08
N SER A 7 34.50 -8.19 -3.26
CA SER A 7 34.98 -9.51 -3.65
C SER A 7 33.85 -10.56 -3.65
N ILE A 8 33.98 -11.55 -4.53
CA ILE A 8 33.12 -12.72 -4.56
C ILE A 8 34.07 -13.96 -4.39
N PRO A 9 33.81 -14.88 -3.44
CA PRO A 9 34.57 -16.11 -3.32
C PRO A 9 34.50 -16.92 -4.61
N GLN A 10 35.60 -17.52 -4.98
CA GLN A 10 35.63 -18.48 -6.07
C GLN A 10 34.97 -19.79 -5.61
N GLY A 11 34.06 -20.33 -6.42
CA GLY A 11 33.41 -21.59 -6.09
C GLY A 11 32.10 -21.78 -6.87
N VAL A 12 31.41 -22.87 -6.54
CA VAL A 12 30.05 -23.16 -7.04
C VAL A 12 29.10 -23.01 -5.87
N THR A 13 28.06 -22.21 -6.07
CA THR A 13 26.97 -22.08 -5.10
C THR A 13 25.66 -22.52 -5.72
N ARG A 14 24.82 -23.16 -4.92
CA ARG A 14 23.41 -23.41 -5.25
C ARG A 14 22.58 -22.49 -4.38
N ASP A 15 21.77 -21.68 -5.01
CA ASP A 15 20.92 -20.69 -4.33
C ASP A 15 19.52 -20.69 -4.98
N TYR A 16 18.50 -20.97 -4.19
CA TYR A 16 17.10 -21.00 -4.60
C TYR A 16 16.19 -20.66 -3.42
N PRO A 17 15.03 -20.07 -3.66
CA PRO A 17 14.08 -19.74 -2.59
C PRO A 17 13.42 -21.00 -2.04
N LEU A 18 13.11 -21.00 -0.75
CA LEU A 18 12.30 -22.05 -0.12
C LEU A 18 10.83 -21.98 -0.56
N TYR A 19 10.34 -20.78 -0.87
CA TYR A 19 8.93 -20.55 -1.22
C TYR A 19 8.81 -19.84 -2.55
N LYS A 20 7.77 -20.23 -3.32
CA LYS A 20 7.43 -19.63 -4.63
C LYS A 20 6.97 -18.18 -4.48
N VAL A 21 6.10 -17.92 -3.50
CA VAL A 21 5.56 -16.59 -3.20
C VAL A 21 6.29 -15.99 -1.99
N ARG A 22 6.82 -14.80 -2.17
CA ARG A 22 7.50 -13.98 -1.15
C ARG A 22 7.01 -12.56 -1.33
N GLY A 23 5.97 -12.20 -0.59
CA GLY A 23 5.11 -11.08 -0.95
C GLY A 23 5.09 -9.91 0.01
N LEU A 24 4.69 -8.77 -0.57
CA LEU A 24 4.15 -7.61 0.10
C LEU A 24 2.71 -7.41 -0.37
N ILE A 25 1.81 -7.15 0.56
CA ILE A 25 0.44 -6.70 0.31
C ILE A 25 0.36 -5.24 0.76
N LEU A 26 -0.14 -4.36 -0.08
CA LEU A 26 -0.23 -2.93 0.23
C LEU A 26 -1.63 -2.39 -0.06
N ASP A 27 -2.24 -1.84 0.98
CA ASP A 27 -3.49 -1.11 0.88
C ASP A 27 -3.26 0.28 0.28
N VAL A 28 -3.64 0.45 -0.99
CA VAL A 28 -3.67 1.74 -1.68
C VAL A 28 -5.10 2.28 -1.78
N GLY A 29 -6.09 1.49 -1.41
CA GLY A 29 -7.50 1.85 -1.39
C GLY A 29 -7.80 2.92 -0.35
N ARG A 30 -7.37 2.72 0.90
CA ARG A 30 -7.60 3.66 2.01
C ARG A 30 -6.61 4.82 2.02
N LYS A 31 -5.40 4.62 1.52
CA LYS A 31 -4.36 5.65 1.43
C LYS A 31 -3.84 5.78 0.00
N THR A 32 -3.65 7.01 -0.44
CA THR A 32 -3.11 7.32 -1.77
C THR A 32 -1.60 7.11 -1.85
N PHE A 33 -1.14 6.54 -2.97
CA PHE A 33 0.27 6.44 -3.35
C PHE A 33 0.44 6.91 -4.78
N SER A 34 1.56 7.55 -5.07
CA SER A 34 1.94 7.84 -6.45
C SER A 34 2.33 6.54 -7.17
N LEU A 35 2.03 6.47 -8.46
CA LEU A 35 2.43 5.30 -9.26
C LEU A 35 3.96 5.18 -9.35
N ASP A 36 4.66 6.32 -9.31
CA ASP A 36 6.13 6.33 -9.27
C ASP A 36 6.66 5.67 -8.00
N TRP A 37 6.04 5.95 -6.85
CA TRP A 37 6.37 5.28 -5.60
C TRP A 37 6.16 3.76 -5.69
N LEU A 38 5.05 3.31 -6.28
CA LEU A 38 4.78 1.87 -6.48
C LEU A 38 5.83 1.22 -7.40
N LYS A 39 6.22 1.91 -8.48
CA LYS A 39 7.31 1.46 -9.37
C LYS A 39 8.65 1.35 -8.64
N GLN A 40 8.96 2.30 -7.77
CA GLN A 40 10.15 2.25 -6.94
C GLN A 40 10.08 1.14 -5.89
N MET A 41 8.91 0.89 -5.30
CA MET A 41 8.70 -0.22 -4.37
C MET A 41 8.93 -1.57 -5.06
N SER A 42 8.50 -1.75 -6.31
CA SER A 42 8.82 -2.96 -7.09
C SER A 42 10.33 -3.17 -7.25
N LYS A 43 11.10 -2.10 -7.47
CA LYS A 43 12.59 -2.19 -7.50
C LYS A 43 13.14 -2.63 -6.14
N GLN A 44 12.60 -2.08 -5.06
CA GLN A 44 13.03 -2.41 -3.70
C GLN A 44 12.72 -3.87 -3.34
N LEU A 45 11.52 -4.35 -3.70
CA LEU A 45 11.14 -5.76 -3.52
C LEU A 45 12.07 -6.69 -4.31
N SER A 46 12.28 -6.41 -5.59
CA SER A 46 13.23 -7.14 -6.44
C SER A 46 14.64 -7.18 -5.85
N TRP A 47 15.12 -6.05 -5.30
CA TRP A 47 16.43 -5.94 -4.66
C TRP A 47 16.61 -6.90 -3.49
N PHE A 48 15.56 -7.13 -2.72
CA PHE A 48 15.52 -8.12 -1.64
C PHE A 48 15.05 -9.50 -2.10
N LYS A 49 14.89 -9.74 -3.41
CA LYS A 49 14.40 -11.01 -3.98
C LYS A 49 12.96 -11.35 -3.53
N LEU A 50 12.16 -10.38 -3.13
CA LEU A 50 10.71 -10.53 -3.03
C LEU A 50 10.12 -10.45 -4.43
N ASN A 51 9.07 -11.23 -4.71
CA ASN A 51 8.60 -11.42 -6.08
C ASN A 51 7.09 -11.35 -6.27
N ASP A 52 6.37 -10.95 -5.25
CA ASP A 52 4.91 -10.85 -5.27
C ASP A 52 4.50 -9.53 -4.60
N PHE A 53 3.78 -8.69 -5.33
CA PHE A 53 3.33 -7.40 -4.85
C PHE A 53 1.82 -7.30 -5.09
N GLN A 54 1.04 -7.65 -4.08
CA GLN A 54 -0.40 -7.50 -4.10
C GLN A 54 -0.75 -6.04 -3.82
N VAL A 55 -1.51 -5.45 -4.73
CA VAL A 55 -1.94 -4.05 -4.67
C VAL A 55 -3.44 -4.02 -4.45
N HIS A 56 -3.84 -3.72 -3.23
CA HIS A 56 -5.24 -3.63 -2.80
C HIS A 56 -5.81 -2.28 -3.25
N LEU A 57 -6.49 -2.29 -4.42
CA LEU A 57 -6.84 -1.10 -5.20
C LEU A 57 -8.14 -0.43 -4.76
N SER A 58 -8.98 -1.13 -4.01
CA SER A 58 -10.26 -0.59 -3.55
C SER A 58 -10.53 -0.96 -2.11
N ASP A 59 -10.96 0.02 -1.34
CA ASP A 59 -11.44 -0.16 0.04
C ASP A 59 -12.10 1.12 0.55
N ASN A 60 -12.54 1.09 1.83
CA ASN A 60 -13.25 2.20 2.45
C ASN A 60 -12.80 2.44 3.90
N TYR A 61 -13.31 3.51 4.47
CA TYR A 61 -13.11 3.81 5.88
C TYR A 61 -13.46 2.60 6.75
N ILE A 62 -12.54 2.23 7.65
CA ILE A 62 -12.62 0.97 8.39
C ILE A 62 -13.82 0.90 9.36
N TRP A 63 -14.30 2.04 9.86
CA TRP A 63 -15.40 2.11 10.82
C TRP A 63 -16.71 2.51 10.14
N VAL A 64 -17.05 1.88 9.00
CA VAL A 64 -18.30 2.18 8.25
C VAL A 64 -19.55 1.90 9.08
N GLU A 65 -19.48 1.05 10.09
CA GLU A 65 -20.54 0.81 11.05
C GLU A 65 -20.92 2.03 11.91
N GLU A 66 -20.08 3.07 11.95
CA GLU A 66 -20.42 4.35 12.58
C GLU A 66 -21.49 5.13 11.80
N TYR A 67 -21.72 4.77 10.53
CA TYR A 67 -22.68 5.42 9.64
C TYR A 67 -24.03 4.68 9.59
N SER A 68 -25.09 5.41 9.27
CA SER A 68 -26.38 4.84 8.90
C SER A 68 -26.45 4.53 7.41
N ASP A 69 -27.48 3.80 6.97
CA ASP A 69 -27.72 3.55 5.54
C ASP A 69 -27.86 4.84 4.73
N ASP A 70 -28.38 5.92 5.34
CA ASP A 70 -28.55 7.23 4.70
C ASP A 70 -27.24 8.01 4.59
N THR A 71 -26.28 7.76 5.47
CA THR A 71 -25.06 8.58 5.59
C THR A 71 -23.79 7.84 5.16
N VAL A 72 -23.78 6.51 5.05
CA VAL A 72 -22.59 5.73 4.74
C VAL A 72 -21.91 6.13 3.42
N ASN A 73 -22.66 6.62 2.46
CA ASN A 73 -22.14 7.12 1.21
C ASN A 73 -21.27 8.39 1.34
N THR A 74 -21.20 8.99 2.52
CA THR A 74 -20.29 10.10 2.83
C THR A 74 -18.96 9.64 3.43
N ALA A 75 -18.86 8.38 3.83
CA ALA A 75 -17.61 7.81 4.31
C ALA A 75 -16.56 7.71 3.17
N TYR A 76 -15.30 7.88 3.54
CA TYR A 76 -14.23 7.76 2.56
C TYR A 76 -14.21 6.35 1.94
N ASN A 77 -14.01 6.30 0.64
CA ASN A 77 -13.80 5.07 -0.10
C ASN A 77 -12.91 5.36 -1.32
N GLY A 78 -12.08 4.39 -1.67
CA GLY A 78 -11.16 4.49 -2.78
C GLY A 78 -11.38 3.37 -3.79
N PHE A 79 -11.28 3.72 -5.07
CA PHE A 79 -11.12 2.80 -6.19
C PHE A 79 -10.07 3.41 -7.10
N ARG A 80 -8.86 2.87 -7.07
CA ARG A 80 -7.67 3.54 -7.59
C ARG A 80 -7.43 3.38 -9.08
N LEU A 81 -8.19 2.56 -9.76
CA LEU A 81 -7.98 2.34 -11.19
C LEU A 81 -9.01 3.08 -12.03
N GLU A 82 -8.56 3.67 -13.15
CA GLU A 82 -9.46 4.30 -14.12
C GLU A 82 -10.54 3.32 -14.57
N SER A 83 -11.81 3.73 -14.48
CA SER A 83 -12.97 2.96 -14.92
C SER A 83 -13.76 3.72 -15.97
N ASP A 84 -14.11 3.04 -17.07
CA ASP A 84 -15.02 3.56 -18.08
C ASP A 84 -16.48 3.48 -17.66
N ILE A 85 -16.78 2.62 -16.66
CA ILE A 85 -18.12 2.52 -16.08
C ILE A 85 -18.47 3.85 -15.44
N LYS A 86 -17.52 4.44 -14.71
CA LYS A 86 -17.66 5.73 -14.04
C LYS A 86 -16.30 6.44 -13.99
N LYS A 87 -16.33 7.75 -14.15
CA LYS A 87 -15.15 8.62 -14.04
C LYS A 87 -15.40 9.73 -13.06
N GLY A 88 -14.38 10.16 -12.32
CA GLY A 88 -14.37 11.36 -11.52
C GLY A 88 -14.40 11.17 -10.00
N GLY A 89 -14.75 9.99 -9.50
CA GLY A 89 -14.57 9.66 -8.10
C GLY A 89 -15.83 9.59 -7.25
N ASN A 90 -15.63 8.97 -6.11
CA ASN A 90 -16.71 8.51 -5.25
C ASN A 90 -16.49 8.75 -3.75
N ASN A 91 -15.52 9.54 -3.34
CA ASN A 91 -15.17 9.80 -1.94
C ASN A 91 -16.28 10.49 -1.10
N GLY A 92 -17.53 10.11 -1.31
CA GLY A 92 -18.73 10.65 -0.68
C GLY A 92 -19.26 11.94 -1.30
N LYS A 93 -18.52 12.54 -2.23
CA LYS A 93 -18.89 13.80 -2.89
C LYS A 93 -19.61 13.59 -4.21
N ASN A 94 -19.26 12.56 -4.94
CA ASN A 94 -19.87 12.22 -6.22
C ASN A 94 -20.26 10.74 -6.25
N LYS A 95 -21.50 10.44 -5.99
CA LYS A 95 -22.04 9.08 -5.90
C LYS A 95 -22.16 8.35 -7.25
N ALA A 96 -21.97 9.07 -8.36
CA ALA A 96 -22.13 8.50 -9.69
C ALA A 96 -20.87 7.83 -10.21
N ASP A 97 -19.70 8.14 -9.67
CA ASP A 97 -18.40 7.77 -10.22
C ASP A 97 -17.68 6.72 -9.38
N LEU A 98 -17.15 5.68 -10.05
CA LEU A 98 -16.39 4.61 -9.40
C LEU A 98 -14.96 5.02 -9.09
N THR A 99 -14.25 5.59 -10.08
CA THR A 99 -12.86 6.03 -9.91
C THR A 99 -12.75 7.15 -8.88
N SER A 100 -11.78 7.02 -7.96
CA SER A 100 -11.50 8.05 -6.96
C SER A 100 -11.14 9.40 -7.58
N THR A 101 -11.51 10.51 -6.92
CA THR A 101 -11.18 11.88 -7.36
C THR A 101 -9.86 12.40 -6.83
N ASP A 102 -9.32 11.79 -5.79
CA ASP A 102 -8.06 12.19 -5.16
C ASP A 102 -6.85 11.68 -5.98
N VAL A 103 -6.53 10.39 -5.89
CA VAL A 103 -5.46 9.75 -6.67
C VAL A 103 -6.03 8.50 -7.33
N TRP A 104 -5.71 8.33 -8.59
CA TRP A 104 -6.07 7.16 -9.40
C TRP A 104 -5.00 6.91 -10.47
N TYR A 105 -4.97 5.71 -11.01
CA TYR A 105 -4.03 5.30 -12.05
C TYR A 105 -4.80 5.09 -13.36
N SER A 106 -4.26 5.61 -14.48
CA SER A 106 -4.83 5.30 -15.78
C SER A 106 -4.63 3.82 -16.12
N LYS A 107 -5.50 3.28 -16.97
CA LYS A 107 -5.39 1.90 -17.44
C LYS A 107 -4.03 1.65 -18.11
N ASP A 108 -3.55 2.61 -18.90
CA ASP A 108 -2.28 2.51 -19.62
C ASP A 108 -1.09 2.54 -18.66
N ASP A 109 -1.08 3.49 -17.73
CA ASP A 109 0.00 3.61 -16.74
C ASP A 109 0.08 2.38 -15.81
N PHE A 110 -1.07 1.83 -15.43
CA PHE A 110 -1.09 0.64 -14.57
C PHE A 110 -0.66 -0.63 -15.32
N ARG A 111 -1.03 -0.76 -16.60
CA ARG A 111 -0.53 -1.81 -17.49
C ARG A 111 0.99 -1.75 -17.62
N GLU A 112 1.53 -0.55 -17.79
CA GLU A 112 2.98 -0.35 -17.86
C GLU A 112 3.65 -0.66 -16.51
N PHE A 113 3.03 -0.32 -15.41
CA PHE A 113 3.50 -0.68 -14.07
C PHE A 113 3.59 -2.20 -13.88
N ILE A 114 2.58 -2.95 -14.30
CA ILE A 114 2.59 -4.42 -14.26
C ILE A 114 3.78 -4.96 -15.07
N LYS A 115 3.95 -4.47 -16.30
CA LYS A 115 5.05 -4.89 -17.18
C LYS A 115 6.41 -4.55 -16.58
N HIS A 116 6.60 -3.30 -16.14
CA HIS A 116 7.84 -2.85 -15.50
C HIS A 116 8.20 -3.71 -14.29
N SER A 117 7.25 -4.03 -13.44
CA SER A 117 7.48 -4.85 -12.25
C SER A 117 7.83 -6.30 -12.63
N ARG A 118 7.15 -6.85 -13.64
CA ARG A 118 7.43 -8.18 -14.17
C ARG A 118 8.85 -8.29 -14.74
N ASP A 119 9.33 -7.26 -15.44
CA ASP A 119 10.71 -7.20 -15.95
C ASP A 119 11.76 -7.19 -14.81
N LEU A 120 11.36 -6.77 -13.62
CA LEU A 120 12.16 -6.84 -12.39
C LEU A 120 12.01 -8.18 -11.64
N GLY A 121 11.19 -9.10 -12.12
CA GLY A 121 10.88 -10.36 -11.44
C GLY A 121 9.89 -10.22 -10.29
N VAL A 122 9.08 -9.16 -10.28
CA VAL A 122 8.02 -8.92 -9.29
C VAL A 122 6.66 -8.98 -9.98
N ASN A 123 5.83 -9.94 -9.57
CA ASN A 123 4.45 -10.05 -10.06
C ASN A 123 3.57 -9.05 -9.31
N ILE A 124 2.89 -8.19 -10.05
CA ILE A 124 1.81 -7.38 -9.50
C ILE A 124 0.55 -8.22 -9.47
N VAL A 125 -0.08 -8.28 -8.29
CA VAL A 125 -1.37 -8.94 -8.08
C VAL A 125 -2.39 -7.84 -7.75
N PRO A 126 -3.14 -7.33 -8.75
CA PRO A 126 -4.18 -6.35 -8.52
C PRO A 126 -5.35 -6.99 -7.77
N GLU A 127 -5.89 -6.25 -6.83
CA GLU A 127 -7.01 -6.69 -6.00
C GLU A 127 -8.15 -5.68 -6.04
N PHE A 128 -9.36 -6.16 -6.27
CA PHE A 128 -10.60 -5.45 -5.95
C PHE A 128 -11.34 -6.26 -4.90
N ASP A 129 -11.44 -5.71 -3.71
CA ASP A 129 -12.10 -6.40 -2.63
C ASP A 129 -13.62 -6.30 -2.74
N MET A 130 -14.25 -7.47 -2.68
CA MET A 130 -15.69 -7.67 -2.76
C MET A 130 -16.04 -9.08 -2.29
N PRO A 131 -17.20 -9.34 -1.67
CA PRO A 131 -18.39 -8.47 -1.61
C PRO A 131 -18.49 -7.57 -0.38
N ALA A 132 -17.62 -7.71 0.64
CA ALA A 132 -17.40 -6.72 1.68
C ALA A 132 -16.40 -5.66 1.20
N HIS A 133 -16.06 -4.67 2.01
CA HIS A 133 -15.14 -3.59 1.64
C HIS A 133 -15.47 -2.87 0.34
N SER A 134 -16.76 -2.92 -0.03
CA SER A 134 -17.27 -2.58 -1.37
C SER A 134 -18.00 -1.23 -1.42
N LEU A 135 -17.72 -0.29 -0.49
CA LEU A 135 -18.43 0.99 -0.45
C LEU A 135 -18.24 1.79 -1.75
N ALA A 136 -17.09 1.73 -2.39
CA ALA A 136 -16.87 2.35 -3.70
C ALA A 136 -17.87 1.84 -4.75
N LEU A 137 -18.10 0.52 -4.76
CA LEU A 137 -19.02 -0.14 -5.66
C LEU A 137 -20.47 0.20 -5.31
N THR A 138 -20.82 0.11 -4.03
CA THR A 138 -22.18 0.36 -3.56
C THR A 138 -22.55 1.85 -3.54
N ASN A 139 -21.61 2.77 -3.60
CA ASN A 139 -21.88 4.18 -3.83
C ASN A 139 -22.30 4.45 -5.28
N VAL A 140 -21.76 3.72 -6.24
CA VAL A 140 -22.17 3.79 -7.66
C VAL A 140 -23.51 3.09 -7.87
N ARG A 141 -23.72 1.95 -7.18
CA ARG A 141 -24.95 1.14 -7.23
C ARG A 141 -25.54 0.97 -5.83
N PRO A 142 -26.11 2.06 -5.25
CA PRO A 142 -26.69 2.00 -3.90
C PRO A 142 -27.88 1.04 -3.79
N ASP A 143 -28.52 0.72 -4.89
CA ASP A 143 -29.55 -0.33 -4.97
C ASP A 143 -28.99 -1.74 -4.72
N LEU A 144 -27.67 -1.96 -4.86
CA LEU A 144 -26.99 -3.22 -4.60
C LEU A 144 -26.32 -3.26 -3.22
N ARG A 145 -26.55 -2.27 -2.36
CA ARG A 145 -25.99 -2.24 -1.00
C ARG A 145 -26.79 -3.11 -0.04
N THR A 146 -26.08 -3.88 0.78
CA THR A 146 -26.69 -4.62 1.88
C THR A 146 -27.15 -3.63 2.96
N PRO A 147 -28.39 -3.69 3.44
CA PRO A 147 -28.84 -2.87 4.56
C PRO A 147 -28.06 -3.18 5.84
N LYS A 148 -27.78 -2.14 6.63
CA LYS A 148 -27.04 -2.27 7.91
C LYS A 148 -27.67 -3.29 8.88
N SER A 149 -28.99 -3.42 8.83
CA SER A 149 -29.71 -4.41 9.67
C SER A 149 -29.36 -5.87 9.39
N MET A 150 -28.69 -6.16 8.27
CA MET A 150 -28.29 -7.52 7.86
C MET A 150 -26.82 -7.82 8.13
N THR A 151 -26.04 -6.87 8.62
CA THR A 151 -24.61 -7.03 8.89
C THR A 151 -24.25 -6.44 10.26
N HIS A 152 -23.19 -6.98 10.89
CA HIS A 152 -22.65 -6.42 12.14
C HIS A 152 -21.53 -5.41 11.87
N ARG A 153 -20.77 -5.60 10.78
CA ARG A 153 -19.54 -4.86 10.51
C ARG A 153 -19.77 -3.64 9.66
N GLY A 154 -20.74 -3.65 8.80
CA GLY A 154 -20.93 -2.47 7.99
C GLY A 154 -21.95 -2.63 6.87
N ASN A 155 -22.35 -1.50 6.38
CA ASN A 155 -23.28 -1.39 5.27
C ASN A 155 -22.53 -1.00 3.98
N ASP A 156 -21.34 -1.52 3.79
CA ASP A 156 -20.53 -1.40 2.57
C ASP A 156 -20.69 -2.61 1.62
N HIS A 157 -21.26 -3.72 2.10
CA HIS A 157 -21.34 -4.97 1.38
C HIS A 157 -22.25 -4.92 0.15
N LEU A 158 -21.87 -5.66 -0.90
CA LEU A 158 -22.80 -6.03 -1.98
C LEU A 158 -23.91 -6.95 -1.45
N ASN A 159 -25.14 -6.72 -1.87
CA ASN A 159 -26.31 -7.46 -1.40
C ASN A 159 -26.49 -8.81 -2.10
N LEU A 160 -25.66 -9.77 -1.74
CA LEU A 160 -25.77 -11.12 -2.28
C LEU A 160 -27.01 -11.85 -1.77
N ALA A 161 -27.47 -11.56 -0.55
CA ALA A 161 -28.62 -12.23 0.04
C ALA A 161 -29.95 -11.86 -0.63
N GLY A 162 -30.08 -10.62 -1.12
CA GLY A 162 -31.33 -10.12 -1.71
C GLY A 162 -31.27 -9.84 -3.21
N LYS A 163 -30.06 -9.67 -3.77
CA LYS A 163 -29.84 -9.24 -5.17
C LYS A 163 -28.60 -9.92 -5.77
N TYR A 164 -28.57 -11.24 -5.70
CA TYR A 164 -27.39 -12.00 -6.11
C TYR A 164 -27.01 -11.76 -7.57
N ASP A 165 -27.93 -11.99 -8.50
CA ASP A 165 -27.65 -11.93 -9.94
C ASP A 165 -27.19 -10.54 -10.38
N GLU A 166 -27.85 -9.49 -9.86
CA GLU A 166 -27.48 -8.10 -10.19
C GLU A 166 -26.13 -7.72 -9.56
N SER A 167 -25.85 -8.16 -8.33
CA SER A 167 -24.59 -7.92 -7.64
C SER A 167 -23.43 -8.64 -8.35
N LEU A 168 -23.62 -9.88 -8.72
CA LEU A 168 -22.64 -10.66 -9.49
C LEU A 168 -22.40 -10.02 -10.86
N ALA A 169 -23.46 -9.71 -11.61
CA ALA A 169 -23.32 -9.09 -12.93
C ALA A 169 -22.56 -7.76 -12.87
N PHE A 170 -22.80 -6.97 -11.82
CA PHE A 170 -22.07 -5.71 -11.62
C PHE A 170 -20.59 -5.96 -11.27
N ALA A 171 -20.29 -6.88 -10.36
CA ALA A 171 -18.92 -7.28 -10.02
C ALA A 171 -18.15 -7.78 -11.26
N LEU A 172 -18.75 -8.67 -12.04
CA LEU A 172 -18.14 -9.19 -13.26
C LEU A 172 -17.90 -8.08 -14.29
N SER A 173 -18.82 -7.12 -14.42
CA SER A 173 -18.63 -5.99 -15.36
C SER A 173 -17.44 -5.11 -14.99
N ILE A 174 -17.10 -5.00 -13.71
CA ILE A 174 -15.89 -4.29 -13.26
C ILE A 174 -14.65 -5.08 -13.66
N TRP A 175 -14.63 -6.39 -13.40
CA TRP A 175 -13.50 -7.24 -13.78
C TRP A 175 -13.28 -7.27 -15.29
N ASP A 176 -14.36 -7.43 -16.08
CA ASP A 176 -14.29 -7.48 -17.55
C ASP A 176 -13.65 -6.24 -18.15
N GLU A 177 -13.83 -5.08 -17.54
CA GLU A 177 -13.21 -3.83 -17.97
C GLU A 177 -11.67 -3.92 -18.03
N TYR A 178 -11.06 -4.74 -17.19
CA TYR A 178 -9.61 -4.88 -17.11
C TYR A 178 -9.08 -6.19 -17.70
N LEU A 179 -9.93 -7.20 -17.82
CA LEU A 179 -9.57 -8.54 -18.28
C LEU A 179 -9.73 -8.73 -19.79
N THR A 180 -10.58 -7.91 -20.45
CA THR A 180 -11.01 -8.11 -21.84
C THR A 180 -10.42 -7.11 -22.81
N GLY A 181 -10.67 -7.32 -24.11
CA GLY A 181 -10.18 -6.45 -25.18
C GLY A 181 -8.86 -6.92 -25.79
N SER A 182 -8.37 -6.18 -26.77
CA SER A 182 -7.15 -6.51 -27.52
C SER A 182 -5.86 -6.21 -26.73
N ASN A 183 -5.95 -5.37 -25.70
CA ASN A 183 -4.83 -4.98 -24.84
C ASN A 183 -5.34 -4.82 -23.39
N PRO A 184 -5.69 -5.92 -22.71
CA PRO A 184 -6.25 -5.87 -21.38
C PRO A 184 -5.24 -5.26 -20.37
N VAL A 185 -5.75 -4.63 -19.32
CA VAL A 185 -4.89 -4.11 -18.24
C VAL A 185 -4.23 -5.26 -17.48
N PHE A 186 -5.03 -6.27 -17.18
CA PHE A 186 -4.57 -7.51 -16.56
C PHE A 186 -4.50 -8.57 -17.66
N ASP A 187 -3.31 -8.79 -18.20
CA ASP A 187 -3.08 -9.79 -19.25
C ASP A 187 -3.15 -11.23 -18.68
N ASN A 188 -3.02 -12.23 -19.55
CA ASN A 188 -3.10 -13.63 -19.15
C ASN A 188 -1.94 -14.15 -18.27
N GLN A 189 -0.92 -13.33 -18.04
CA GLN A 189 0.15 -13.60 -17.10
C GLN A 189 -0.08 -12.91 -15.74
N THR A 190 -1.06 -12.03 -15.67
CA THR A 190 -1.39 -11.30 -14.44
C THR A 190 -2.33 -12.13 -13.58
N MET A 191 -1.87 -12.52 -12.41
CA MET A 191 -2.71 -13.09 -11.37
C MET A 191 -3.53 -11.98 -10.72
N VAL A 192 -4.75 -12.27 -10.30
CA VAL A 192 -5.63 -11.30 -9.65
C VAL A 192 -6.06 -11.81 -8.27
N ASP A 193 -6.33 -10.90 -7.35
CA ASP A 193 -6.97 -11.23 -6.08
C ASP A 193 -8.42 -10.71 -6.10
N ILE A 194 -9.37 -11.60 -5.85
CA ILE A 194 -10.80 -11.30 -5.89
C ILE A 194 -11.34 -10.79 -4.55
N GLY A 195 -10.48 -10.58 -3.54
CA GLY A 195 -10.85 -10.18 -2.20
C GLY A 195 -11.56 -11.29 -1.43
N ALA A 196 -12.79 -11.03 -1.04
CA ALA A 196 -13.75 -11.97 -0.45
C ALA A 196 -13.48 -12.33 1.02
N ASP A 197 -13.05 -11.37 1.82
CA ASP A 197 -13.08 -11.49 3.27
C ASP A 197 -14.30 -10.79 3.89
N GLU A 198 -14.46 -10.96 5.16
CA GLU A 198 -15.35 -10.28 6.11
C GLU A 198 -16.83 -10.10 5.70
N TYR A 199 -17.35 -10.90 4.76
CA TYR A 199 -18.76 -10.89 4.41
C TYR A 199 -19.62 -11.61 5.45
N GLU A 200 -20.75 -11.06 5.86
CA GLU A 200 -21.52 -11.60 6.98
C GLU A 200 -23.01 -11.91 6.67
N ALA A 201 -23.57 -11.40 5.57
CA ALA A 201 -25.03 -11.43 5.39
C ALA A 201 -25.61 -12.81 5.03
N ASP A 202 -24.95 -13.60 4.16
CA ASP A 202 -25.41 -14.93 3.73
C ASP A 202 -24.23 -15.81 3.28
N GLY A 203 -24.00 -16.89 4.00
CA GLY A 203 -22.85 -17.76 3.73
C GLY A 203 -22.96 -18.60 2.46
N ASN A 204 -24.15 -19.00 2.03
CA ASN A 204 -24.32 -19.74 0.77
C ASN A 204 -24.20 -18.81 -0.44
N ALA A 205 -24.81 -17.64 -0.37
CA ALA A 205 -24.67 -16.62 -1.40
C ALA A 205 -23.19 -16.18 -1.55
N TYR A 206 -22.48 -15.98 -0.45
CA TYR A 206 -21.05 -15.71 -0.46
C TYR A 206 -20.24 -16.82 -1.16
N ARG A 207 -20.48 -18.08 -0.82
CA ARG A 207 -19.75 -19.22 -1.40
C ARG A 207 -20.03 -19.40 -2.88
N ASN A 208 -21.27 -19.17 -3.32
CA ASN A 208 -21.59 -19.10 -4.74
C ASN A 208 -20.84 -17.98 -5.44
N PHE A 209 -20.84 -16.79 -4.84
CA PHE A 209 -20.16 -15.62 -5.40
C PHE A 209 -18.65 -15.86 -5.58
N VAL A 210 -17.98 -16.44 -4.59
CA VAL A 210 -16.57 -16.83 -4.69
C VAL A 210 -16.34 -17.85 -5.81
N ASN A 211 -17.20 -18.85 -5.93
CA ASN A 211 -17.12 -19.85 -7.00
C ASN A 211 -17.32 -19.21 -8.40
N ASP A 212 -18.31 -18.32 -8.52
CA ASP A 212 -18.60 -17.64 -9.79
C ASP A 212 -17.47 -16.70 -10.21
N LEU A 213 -16.86 -15.98 -9.25
CA LEU A 213 -15.67 -15.18 -9.53
C LEU A 213 -14.47 -16.05 -9.91
N PHE A 214 -14.21 -17.15 -9.20
CA PHE A 214 -13.14 -18.09 -9.60
C PHE A 214 -13.34 -18.60 -11.02
N LYS A 215 -14.58 -19.06 -11.30
CA LYS A 215 -14.91 -19.54 -12.65
C LYS A 215 -14.68 -18.46 -13.73
N HIS A 216 -15.11 -17.24 -13.47
CA HIS A 216 -14.93 -16.13 -14.40
C HIS A 216 -13.45 -15.84 -14.68
N MET A 217 -12.61 -15.83 -13.62
CA MET A 217 -11.17 -15.66 -13.77
C MET A 217 -10.53 -16.80 -14.55
N GLU A 218 -10.90 -18.04 -14.26
CA GLU A 218 -10.44 -19.24 -14.97
C GLU A 218 -10.84 -19.22 -16.44
N ASP A 219 -12.09 -18.89 -16.74
CA ASP A 219 -12.62 -18.77 -18.10
C ASP A 219 -11.90 -17.65 -18.89
N SER A 220 -11.45 -16.60 -18.21
CA SER A 220 -10.65 -15.52 -18.79
C SER A 220 -9.15 -15.84 -18.87
N GLY A 221 -8.74 -17.04 -18.46
CA GLY A 221 -7.35 -17.51 -18.48
C GLY A 221 -6.45 -16.93 -17.38
N ARG A 222 -7.03 -16.46 -16.27
CA ARG A 222 -6.28 -15.91 -15.12
C ARG A 222 -6.27 -16.87 -13.96
N THR A 223 -5.19 -16.84 -13.18
CA THR A 223 -5.14 -17.47 -11.86
C THR A 223 -5.69 -16.49 -10.85
N ALA A 224 -6.58 -16.96 -9.99
CA ALA A 224 -7.18 -16.14 -8.95
C ALA A 224 -6.67 -16.49 -7.56
N ARG A 225 -6.56 -15.45 -6.74
CA ARG A 225 -6.28 -15.49 -5.31
C ARG A 225 -7.52 -14.98 -4.56
N VAL A 226 -7.66 -15.39 -3.31
CA VAL A 226 -8.77 -15.00 -2.45
C VAL A 226 -8.29 -14.84 -1.00
N TRP A 227 -8.93 -13.99 -0.22
CA TRP A 227 -8.75 -13.97 1.23
C TRP A 227 -9.46 -15.14 1.89
N GLY A 228 -8.79 -15.76 2.84
CA GLY A 228 -9.31 -16.93 3.55
C GLY A 228 -10.42 -16.57 4.53
N SER A 229 -11.66 -17.05 4.24
CA SER A 229 -12.83 -16.78 5.08
C SER A 229 -13.75 -18.01 5.26
N LEU A 230 -13.43 -19.13 4.65
CA LEU A 230 -14.32 -20.29 4.57
C LEU A 230 -14.48 -21.07 5.89
N SER A 231 -13.62 -20.87 6.87
CA SER A 231 -13.80 -21.46 8.21
C SER A 231 -14.80 -20.66 9.06
N TRP A 232 -14.92 -19.36 8.82
CA TRP A 232 -15.86 -18.48 9.51
C TRP A 232 -17.21 -18.40 8.78
N ILE A 233 -17.21 -18.13 7.49
CA ILE A 233 -18.43 -17.99 6.69
C ILE A 233 -18.96 -19.38 6.35
N LYS A 234 -19.88 -19.86 7.19
CA LYS A 234 -20.47 -21.19 7.05
C LYS A 234 -21.51 -21.23 5.94
N GLY A 235 -21.59 -22.38 5.28
CA GLY A 235 -22.57 -22.64 4.23
C GLY A 235 -22.46 -24.10 3.76
N SER A 236 -23.44 -24.55 3.01
CA SER A 236 -23.50 -25.90 2.42
C SER A 236 -22.94 -25.97 1.00
N VAL A 237 -22.64 -24.82 0.38
CA VAL A 237 -22.03 -24.76 -0.94
C VAL A 237 -20.53 -25.02 -0.82
N ASP A 238 -20.04 -25.97 -1.61
CA ASP A 238 -18.62 -26.29 -1.65
C ASP A 238 -17.83 -25.24 -2.40
N VAL A 239 -16.66 -24.89 -1.86
CA VAL A 239 -15.64 -24.08 -2.52
C VAL A 239 -14.33 -24.86 -2.46
N GLN A 240 -13.74 -25.12 -3.61
CA GLN A 240 -12.54 -25.95 -3.73
C GLN A 240 -11.34 -25.10 -4.18
N GLY A 241 -10.14 -25.49 -3.74
CA GLY A 241 -8.89 -24.86 -4.12
C GLY A 241 -8.39 -25.22 -5.54
N LYS A 242 -9.15 -26.08 -6.23
CA LYS A 242 -8.88 -26.45 -7.64
C LYS A 242 -10.10 -26.24 -8.48
N GLY A 243 -9.94 -25.63 -9.63
CA GLY A 243 -10.95 -25.50 -10.64
C GLY A 243 -11.24 -26.82 -11.36
N ALA A 244 -12.32 -26.85 -12.15
CA ALA A 244 -12.80 -28.06 -12.84
C ALA A 244 -11.78 -28.66 -13.82
N ALA A 245 -10.92 -27.82 -14.42
CA ALA A 245 -9.85 -28.27 -15.29
C ALA A 245 -8.47 -28.36 -14.58
N GLY A 246 -8.48 -28.41 -13.24
CA GLY A 246 -7.27 -28.52 -12.43
C GLY A 246 -6.52 -27.22 -12.18
N GLN A 247 -7.13 -26.06 -12.47
CA GLN A 247 -6.56 -24.76 -12.16
C GLN A 247 -6.31 -24.65 -10.66
N HIS A 248 -5.15 -24.14 -10.29
CA HIS A 248 -4.80 -23.87 -8.90
C HIS A 248 -5.37 -22.52 -8.47
N ARG A 249 -6.05 -22.47 -7.32
CA ARG A 249 -6.56 -21.28 -6.68
C ARG A 249 -5.73 -20.96 -5.46
N GLN A 250 -5.32 -19.73 -5.30
CA GLN A 250 -4.50 -19.31 -4.20
C GLN A 250 -5.33 -18.72 -3.08
N MET A 251 -4.86 -18.85 -1.83
CA MET A 251 -5.53 -18.29 -0.67
C MET A 251 -4.55 -17.61 0.28
N ASN A 252 -4.81 -16.34 0.59
CA ASN A 252 -4.17 -15.60 1.65
C ASN A 252 -4.73 -16.02 3.01
N LEU A 253 -3.92 -16.68 3.84
CA LEU A 253 -4.30 -17.06 5.20
C LEU A 253 -3.93 -15.93 6.16
N TRP A 254 -4.92 -15.08 6.50
CA TRP A 254 -4.70 -13.87 7.28
C TRP A 254 -5.16 -13.99 8.74
N SER A 255 -6.22 -14.72 9.02
CA SER A 255 -6.75 -14.90 10.36
C SER A 255 -7.08 -16.35 10.64
N LYS A 256 -6.62 -16.86 11.78
CA LYS A 256 -6.85 -18.24 12.25
C LYS A 256 -8.33 -18.55 12.48
N ASP A 257 -9.14 -17.53 12.71
CA ASP A 257 -10.57 -17.69 12.97
C ASP A 257 -11.37 -17.66 11.67
N TRP A 258 -10.93 -16.87 10.67
CA TRP A 258 -11.58 -16.80 9.36
C TRP A 258 -11.21 -17.96 8.44
N ALA A 259 -9.95 -18.41 8.46
CA ALA A 259 -9.49 -19.55 7.67
C ALA A 259 -8.48 -20.41 8.42
N LYS A 260 -8.83 -21.63 8.75
CA LYS A 260 -7.91 -22.59 9.35
C LYS A 260 -7.08 -23.28 8.28
N MET A 261 -5.78 -23.29 8.50
CA MET A 261 -4.82 -23.79 7.53
C MET A 261 -5.09 -25.23 7.10
N ASP A 262 -5.38 -26.12 8.04
CA ASP A 262 -5.64 -27.52 7.76
C ASP A 262 -6.98 -27.76 7.03
N GLU A 263 -7.99 -26.91 7.27
CA GLU A 263 -9.25 -26.94 6.53
C GLU A 263 -9.02 -26.50 5.08
N MET A 264 -8.32 -25.36 4.86
CA MET A 264 -8.05 -24.83 3.53
C MET A 264 -7.10 -25.72 2.72
N TYR A 265 -6.13 -26.35 3.39
CA TYR A 265 -5.25 -27.35 2.78
C TYR A 265 -6.05 -28.55 2.24
N LYS A 266 -6.99 -29.08 3.02
CA LYS A 266 -7.86 -30.19 2.60
C LYS A 266 -8.78 -29.83 1.45
N LEU A 267 -9.18 -28.57 1.33
CA LEU A 267 -9.93 -28.05 0.18
C LEU A 267 -9.08 -27.92 -1.08
N GLY A 268 -7.75 -28.08 -0.98
CA GLY A 268 -6.84 -28.09 -2.11
C GLY A 268 -6.31 -26.71 -2.56
N PHE A 269 -6.46 -25.68 -1.73
CA PHE A 269 -5.92 -24.34 -2.02
C PHE A 269 -4.40 -24.32 -1.96
N ASP A 270 -3.78 -23.53 -2.85
CA ASP A 270 -2.40 -23.12 -2.71
C ASP A 270 -2.31 -21.98 -1.67
N LEU A 271 -1.60 -22.22 -0.57
CA LEU A 271 -1.66 -21.40 0.64
C LEU A 271 -0.54 -20.38 0.73
N ILE A 272 -0.88 -19.16 1.08
CA ILE A 272 0.03 -18.05 1.34
C ILE A 272 -0.19 -17.59 2.79
N ASN A 273 0.84 -17.74 3.63
CA ASN A 273 0.75 -17.36 5.03
C ASN A 273 1.00 -15.85 5.20
N CYS A 274 -0.03 -15.13 5.57
CA CYS A 274 0.03 -13.72 5.93
C CYS A 274 -0.69 -13.42 7.25
N ILE A 275 -0.58 -14.37 8.23
CA ILE A 275 -1.30 -14.27 9.49
C ILE A 275 -1.09 -12.93 10.19
N ASP A 276 -2.20 -12.28 10.55
CA ASP A 276 -2.29 -10.96 11.14
C ASP A 276 -1.42 -10.77 12.38
N SER A 277 -1.42 -11.76 13.26
CA SER A 277 -0.63 -11.77 14.50
C SER A 277 0.88 -11.84 14.32
N ARG A 278 1.38 -11.92 13.06
CA ARG A 278 2.82 -11.93 12.75
C ARG A 278 3.23 -10.98 11.64
N TYR A 279 2.35 -10.76 10.64
CA TYR A 279 2.73 -10.17 9.37
C TYR A 279 1.92 -8.93 8.98
N TYR A 280 1.01 -8.43 9.85
CA TYR A 280 0.24 -7.21 9.60
C TYR A 280 0.93 -5.99 10.20
N ILE A 281 1.18 -5.00 9.36
CA ILE A 281 1.56 -3.65 9.74
C ILE A 281 0.33 -2.77 9.54
N VAL A 282 -0.16 -2.14 10.62
CA VAL A 282 -1.28 -1.19 10.55
C VAL A 282 -0.84 0.09 11.28
N PRO A 283 -0.26 1.05 10.55
CA PRO A 283 0.33 2.22 11.16
C PRO A 283 -0.63 2.97 12.08
N ASN A 284 -0.22 3.18 13.34
CA ASN A 284 -0.97 3.89 14.38
C ASN A 284 -2.32 3.28 14.81
N ALA A 285 -2.61 2.05 14.45
CA ALA A 285 -3.88 1.41 14.79
C ALA A 285 -4.01 1.07 16.27
N GLY A 286 -2.92 0.64 16.90
CA GLY A 286 -2.91 0.23 18.29
C GLY A 286 -3.46 -1.18 18.55
N TYR A 287 -4.19 -1.78 17.59
CA TYR A 287 -4.69 -3.15 17.64
C TYR A 287 -3.86 -4.14 16.84
N TYR A 288 -3.03 -3.67 15.89
CA TYR A 288 -2.01 -4.42 15.19
C TYR A 288 -0.65 -3.75 15.32
N PHE A 289 0.38 -4.33 14.74
CA PHE A 289 1.74 -3.82 14.83
C PHE A 289 1.94 -2.55 13.99
N ASP A 290 2.63 -1.58 14.57
CA ASP A 290 3.13 -0.42 13.84
C ASP A 290 4.42 -0.80 13.06
N TYR A 291 5.24 -1.66 13.66
CA TYR A 291 6.39 -2.32 13.05
C TYR A 291 6.38 -3.81 13.39
N LEU A 292 6.73 -4.66 12.44
CA LEU A 292 6.83 -6.09 12.71
C LEU A 292 7.99 -6.40 13.66
N ASN A 293 7.84 -7.45 14.45
CA ASN A 293 8.88 -7.90 15.34
C ASN A 293 9.95 -8.70 14.59
N ASP A 294 11.19 -8.20 14.59
CA ASP A 294 12.33 -8.78 13.87
C ASP A 294 12.55 -10.26 14.17
N ASN A 295 12.47 -10.64 15.46
CA ASN A 295 12.65 -12.04 15.88
C ASN A 295 11.51 -12.93 15.37
N THR A 296 10.29 -12.43 15.42
CA THR A 296 9.12 -13.17 14.92
C THR A 296 9.23 -13.38 13.42
N ILE A 297 9.53 -12.33 12.63
CA ILE A 297 9.67 -12.44 11.17
C ILE A 297 10.74 -13.46 10.80
N TYR A 298 11.92 -13.34 11.40
CA TYR A 298 13.08 -14.14 11.01
C TYR A 298 13.00 -15.60 11.46
N ASN A 299 12.43 -15.83 12.66
CA ASN A 299 12.43 -17.16 13.28
C ASN A 299 11.14 -17.96 13.08
N SER A 300 10.04 -17.31 12.71
CA SER A 300 8.80 -18.03 12.41
C SER A 300 8.92 -18.79 11.10
N ALA A 301 8.44 -20.03 11.12
CA ALA A 301 8.35 -20.84 9.91
C ALA A 301 7.12 -20.37 9.10
N ILE A 302 7.32 -20.09 7.82
CA ILE A 302 6.24 -19.69 6.91
C ILE A 302 5.17 -20.77 6.79
N ASN A 303 5.58 -22.03 6.81
CA ASN A 303 4.69 -23.20 6.75
C ASN A 303 4.00 -23.53 8.09
N ASN A 304 4.13 -22.66 9.09
CA ASN A 304 3.42 -22.76 10.36
C ASN A 304 2.40 -21.64 10.51
N TYR A 305 1.16 -22.00 10.76
CA TYR A 305 0.06 -21.07 10.95
C TYR A 305 -0.77 -21.56 12.14
N ASN A 306 -0.78 -20.78 13.21
CA ASN A 306 -1.53 -21.11 14.44
C ASN A 306 -1.32 -22.55 14.95
N ASN A 307 -0.05 -22.97 15.09
CA ASN A 307 0.36 -24.31 15.54
C ASN A 307 0.01 -25.47 14.60
N VAL A 308 -0.55 -25.21 13.43
CA VAL A 308 -0.65 -26.17 12.33
C VAL A 308 0.58 -25.99 11.44
N THR A 309 1.25 -27.10 11.13
CA THR A 309 2.44 -27.08 10.28
C THR A 309 2.23 -27.98 9.08
N ILE A 310 2.38 -27.44 7.88
CA ILE A 310 2.45 -28.21 6.64
C ILE A 310 3.92 -28.61 6.43
N PRO A 311 4.21 -29.81 5.93
CA PRO A 311 5.59 -30.23 5.68
C PRO A 311 6.36 -29.24 4.80
N ALA A 312 7.64 -29.05 5.10
CA ALA A 312 8.50 -28.21 4.27
C ALA A 312 8.61 -28.78 2.85
N GLY A 313 8.46 -27.93 1.84
CA GLY A 313 8.50 -28.35 0.44
C GLY A 313 7.18 -28.90 -0.12
N ASP A 314 6.11 -28.88 0.67
CA ASP A 314 4.77 -29.21 0.19
C ASP A 314 4.33 -28.23 -0.92
N GLU A 315 3.75 -28.77 -1.99
CA GLU A 315 3.42 -28.02 -3.19
C GLU A 315 2.29 -26.99 -2.97
N GLN A 316 1.37 -27.24 -2.02
CA GLN A 316 0.29 -26.35 -1.67
C GLN A 316 0.74 -25.21 -0.73
N MET A 317 1.85 -25.37 0.02
CA MET A 317 2.39 -24.29 0.84
C MET A 317 3.33 -23.43 0.01
N ILE A 318 2.75 -22.57 -0.82
CA ILE A 318 3.50 -21.84 -1.83
C ILE A 318 4.28 -20.63 -1.30
N GLY A 319 3.95 -20.11 -0.12
CA GLY A 319 4.75 -19.03 0.45
C GLY A 319 4.05 -18.21 1.52
N GLY A 320 4.45 -16.95 1.57
CA GLY A 320 3.87 -15.99 2.49
C GLY A 320 4.01 -14.55 2.00
N ALA A 321 3.28 -13.67 2.66
CA ALA A 321 3.33 -12.24 2.47
C ALA A 321 3.23 -11.51 3.81
N PHE A 322 3.80 -10.31 3.90
CA PHE A 322 3.46 -9.38 4.96
C PHE A 322 2.60 -8.25 4.37
N ALA A 323 1.71 -7.69 5.17
CA ALA A 323 0.73 -6.73 4.71
C ALA A 323 0.89 -5.37 5.40
N VAL A 324 0.61 -4.31 4.67
CA VAL A 324 0.48 -2.95 5.21
C VAL A 324 -0.93 -2.46 4.92
N TRP A 325 -1.70 -2.31 5.98
CA TRP A 325 -3.05 -1.77 5.94
C TRP A 325 -3.08 -0.32 6.41
N ASN A 326 -3.88 0.49 5.79
CA ASN A 326 -3.95 1.92 6.04
C ASN A 326 -5.25 2.34 6.74
N ASP A 327 -5.80 1.48 7.59
CA ASP A 327 -7.05 1.67 8.34
C ASP A 327 -7.15 3.02 9.03
N MET A 328 -6.02 3.49 9.57
CA MET A 328 -5.95 4.66 10.44
C MET A 328 -5.35 5.90 9.78
N CYS A 329 -5.22 5.90 8.45
CA CYS A 329 -4.61 7.02 7.72
C CYS A 329 -5.33 8.36 7.93
N GLY A 330 -6.64 8.33 8.16
CA GLY A 330 -7.46 9.52 8.43
C GLY A 330 -7.50 9.99 9.89
N LYS A 331 -6.93 9.24 10.84
CA LYS A 331 -6.96 9.58 12.28
C LYS A 331 -5.78 10.42 12.75
N LYS A 332 -4.70 10.51 11.99
CA LYS A 332 -3.62 11.44 12.25
C LYS A 332 -3.92 12.80 11.65
N GLU A 333 -3.60 13.86 12.36
CA GLU A 333 -3.79 15.25 11.89
C GLU A 333 -3.15 15.51 10.52
N ASN A 334 -1.99 14.90 10.26
CA ASN A 334 -1.25 15.01 8.99
C ASN A 334 -1.29 13.72 8.14
N GLY A 335 -2.16 12.76 8.49
CA GLY A 335 -2.25 11.49 7.81
C GLY A 335 -1.02 10.59 7.99
N ILE A 336 -0.91 9.59 7.14
CA ILE A 336 0.26 8.69 7.01
C ILE A 336 0.89 8.98 5.66
N SER A 337 2.16 9.38 5.63
CA SER A 337 2.88 9.68 4.39
C SER A 337 3.33 8.39 3.67
N GLU A 338 3.75 8.52 2.41
CA GLU A 338 4.43 7.44 1.68
C GLU A 338 5.70 6.99 2.42
N TYR A 339 6.37 7.91 3.13
CA TYR A 339 7.53 7.58 3.94
C TYR A 339 7.18 6.73 5.16
N ASP A 340 6.17 7.10 5.90
CA ASP A 340 5.76 6.32 7.08
C ASP A 340 5.55 4.84 6.69
N VAL A 341 5.03 4.61 5.50
CA VAL A 341 4.84 3.28 4.95
C VAL A 341 6.16 2.65 4.50
N TYR A 342 6.97 3.41 3.75
CA TYR A 342 8.29 2.94 3.32
C TYR A 342 9.18 2.53 4.50
N ASP A 343 9.25 3.34 5.54
CA ASP A 343 10.07 3.08 6.73
C ASP A 343 9.69 1.75 7.41
N ARG A 344 8.40 1.47 7.48
CA ARG A 344 7.89 0.21 8.04
C ARG A 344 8.21 -0.99 7.16
N ILE A 345 8.05 -0.85 5.87
CA ILE A 345 8.34 -1.91 4.89
C ILE A 345 9.84 -2.22 4.88
N THR A 346 10.69 -1.19 4.75
CA THR A 346 12.14 -1.41 4.59
C THR A 346 12.77 -2.01 5.83
N ASN A 347 12.23 -1.71 7.02
CA ASN A 347 12.67 -2.32 8.27
C ASN A 347 12.41 -3.84 8.30
N SER A 348 11.35 -4.30 7.65
CA SER A 348 10.89 -5.69 7.67
C SER A 348 11.31 -6.50 6.44
N ALA A 349 11.36 -5.87 5.26
CA ALA A 349 11.50 -6.53 3.98
C ALA A 349 12.76 -7.41 3.86
N GLY A 350 13.91 -6.91 4.35
CA GLY A 350 15.17 -7.68 4.29
C GLY A 350 15.16 -8.92 5.16
N LEU A 351 14.57 -8.86 6.35
CA LEU A 351 14.43 -10.00 7.27
C LEU A 351 13.42 -11.02 6.72
N TYR A 352 12.30 -10.53 6.20
CA TYR A 352 11.27 -11.36 5.61
C TYR A 352 11.78 -12.09 4.35
N ALA A 353 12.51 -11.38 3.51
CA ALA A 353 13.16 -11.96 2.35
C ALA A 353 14.14 -13.07 2.73
N ALA A 354 14.97 -12.86 3.74
CA ALA A 354 15.88 -13.88 4.25
C ALA A 354 15.13 -15.10 4.80
N ALA A 355 14.04 -14.88 5.56
CA ALA A 355 13.23 -15.97 6.13
C ALA A 355 12.55 -16.83 5.05
N THR A 356 12.07 -16.21 3.96
CA THR A 356 11.38 -16.89 2.85
C THR A 356 12.33 -17.46 1.80
N TRP A 357 13.57 -16.96 1.74
CA TRP A 357 14.59 -17.49 0.81
C TRP A 357 15.34 -18.69 1.37
N GLY A 358 15.74 -18.66 2.63
CA GLY A 358 16.53 -19.76 3.20
C GLY A 358 17.43 -19.39 4.37
N LYS A 359 17.22 -18.23 4.98
CA LYS A 359 17.94 -17.77 6.18
C LYS A 359 19.47 -17.83 6.05
N GLY A 360 20.06 -17.05 5.18
CA GLY A 360 21.52 -17.05 4.94
C GLY A 360 22.39 -16.59 6.12
N ALA A 361 21.82 -15.95 7.16
CA ALA A 361 22.53 -15.54 8.37
C ALA A 361 22.22 -16.48 9.55
N ALA A 362 23.15 -16.58 10.49
CA ALA A 362 23.01 -17.45 11.66
C ALA A 362 21.92 -16.96 12.62
N ASP A 363 21.71 -15.66 12.68
CA ASP A 363 20.77 -15.02 13.60
C ASP A 363 20.14 -13.75 13.01
N VAL A 364 19.18 -13.20 13.75
CA VAL A 364 18.45 -11.96 13.38
C VAL A 364 19.40 -10.76 13.24
N SER A 365 20.39 -10.63 14.11
CA SER A 365 21.32 -9.50 14.12
C SER A 365 22.18 -9.49 12.84
N GLY A 366 22.69 -10.65 12.44
CA GLY A 366 23.43 -10.81 11.19
C GLY A 366 22.59 -10.56 9.95
N ALA A 367 21.34 -11.03 9.94
CA ALA A 367 20.38 -10.75 8.86
C ALA A 367 20.07 -9.26 8.75
N LYS A 368 19.81 -8.60 9.88
CA LYS A 368 19.53 -7.16 9.94
C LYS A 368 20.74 -6.33 9.51
N ALA A 369 21.94 -6.69 9.96
CA ALA A 369 23.19 -6.04 9.52
C ALA A 369 23.41 -6.18 8.01
N THR A 370 23.10 -7.34 7.44
CA THR A 370 23.18 -7.57 6.00
C THR A 370 22.16 -6.74 5.23
N ALA A 371 20.89 -6.71 5.66
CA ALA A 371 19.85 -5.90 5.06
C ALA A 371 20.21 -4.41 5.10
N LYS A 372 20.70 -3.92 6.24
CA LYS A 372 21.17 -2.53 6.39
C LYS A 372 22.33 -2.21 5.45
N LYS A 373 23.29 -3.14 5.28
CA LYS A 373 24.42 -2.96 4.38
C LYS A 373 23.99 -2.99 2.90
N LEU A 374 22.98 -3.76 2.55
CA LEU A 374 22.36 -3.74 1.23
C LEU A 374 21.68 -2.39 0.96
N GLY A 375 20.94 -1.89 1.95
CA GLY A 375 20.19 -0.63 1.86
C GLY A 375 19.18 -0.67 0.71
N ASP A 376 18.81 0.50 0.23
CA ASP A 376 17.85 0.62 -0.86
C ASP A 376 18.40 0.13 -2.21
N SER A 377 17.48 -0.25 -3.07
CA SER A 377 17.76 -0.54 -4.47
C SER A 377 18.41 0.66 -5.16
N PRO A 378 19.41 0.45 -6.01
CA PRO A 378 19.97 1.53 -6.82
C PRO A 378 18.89 2.25 -7.63
N ASN A 379 19.04 3.56 -7.77
CA ASN A 379 18.12 4.41 -8.53
C ASN A 379 16.68 4.39 -8.00
N THR A 380 16.49 4.21 -6.70
CA THR A 380 15.27 4.54 -6.00
C THR A 380 15.44 5.82 -5.23
N ASN A 381 14.38 6.60 -5.19
CA ASN A 381 14.25 7.77 -4.34
C ASN A 381 12.83 7.77 -3.77
N PHE A 382 12.69 7.32 -2.53
CA PHE A 382 11.39 7.32 -1.85
C PHE A 382 11.03 8.71 -1.28
N GLY A 383 11.63 9.76 -1.79
CA GLY A 383 11.42 11.11 -1.33
C GLY A 383 12.21 11.50 -0.08
N TYR A 384 13.13 10.65 0.41
CA TYR A 384 13.70 10.76 1.77
C TYR A 384 15.20 10.94 1.80
N LYS A 385 15.81 11.17 0.66
CA LYS A 385 17.26 11.39 0.60
C LYS A 385 17.60 12.87 0.71
N THR A 386 17.02 13.54 1.66
CA THR A 386 17.66 14.77 2.12
C THR A 386 18.86 14.35 2.96
N THR A 387 20.02 14.37 2.35
CA THR A 387 21.26 14.03 3.03
C THR A 387 21.52 15.10 4.07
N ALA A 388 21.58 14.72 5.34
CA ALA A 388 22.13 15.57 6.38
C ALA A 388 23.66 15.49 6.34
N ASN A 389 24.34 16.56 6.69
CA ASN A 389 25.78 16.54 6.89
C ASN A 389 26.15 15.78 8.19
N ALA A 390 27.43 15.65 8.52
CA ALA A 390 27.90 14.93 9.69
C ALA A 390 27.32 15.44 11.04
N GLU A 391 26.83 16.70 11.06
CA GLU A 391 26.23 17.34 12.23
C GLU A 391 24.70 17.20 12.27
N GLY A 392 24.13 16.47 11.32
CA GLY A 392 22.69 16.29 11.19
C GLY A 392 21.96 17.49 10.54
N THR A 393 22.70 18.46 9.97
CA THR A 393 22.11 19.62 9.30
C THR A 393 21.74 19.27 7.87
N VAL A 394 20.47 19.43 7.54
CA VAL A 394 19.93 19.19 6.19
C VAL A 394 20.13 20.41 5.30
N MET A 395 19.88 21.60 5.83
CA MET A 395 20.01 22.88 5.11
C MET A 395 20.36 23.99 6.08
N GLN A 396 21.24 24.88 5.65
CA GLN A 396 21.56 26.11 6.36
C GLN A 396 21.71 27.28 5.37
N LEU A 397 20.76 28.20 5.41
CA LEU A 397 20.74 29.37 4.52
C LEU A 397 21.15 30.64 5.27
N GLY A 398 22.19 31.29 4.82
CA GLY A 398 22.67 32.56 5.37
C GLY A 398 22.20 33.81 4.62
N MET A 399 21.46 33.68 3.55
CA MET A 399 20.96 34.76 2.66
C MET A 399 22.03 35.63 1.97
N ASP A 400 23.32 35.43 2.23
CA ASP A 400 24.37 36.20 1.60
C ASP A 400 24.52 35.94 0.10
N ASP A 401 24.33 34.64 -0.27
CA ASP A 401 24.44 34.19 -1.65
C ASP A 401 23.33 33.20 -2.04
N ALA A 402 22.30 33.04 -1.20
CA ALA A 402 21.20 32.09 -1.36
C ALA A 402 21.63 30.61 -1.43
N LYS A 403 22.87 30.30 -1.03
CA LYS A 403 23.40 28.95 -1.03
C LYS A 403 23.24 28.28 0.32
N ASP A 404 23.14 26.97 0.24
CA ASP A 404 23.09 26.09 1.40
C ASP A 404 24.49 25.87 1.97
N ALA A 405 24.74 26.45 3.14
CA ALA A 405 26.00 26.30 3.85
C ALA A 405 26.22 24.97 4.51
N SER A 406 25.20 24.11 4.54
CA SER A 406 25.35 22.73 5.08
C SER A 406 26.19 21.83 4.17
N GLY A 407 26.38 22.20 2.92
CA GLY A 407 27.10 21.43 1.90
C GLY A 407 26.20 20.41 1.17
N ASN A 408 24.91 20.33 1.49
CA ASN A 408 24.00 19.38 0.86
C ASN A 408 23.39 19.88 -0.46
N GLY A 409 23.60 21.15 -0.80
CA GLY A 409 23.17 21.72 -2.07
C GLY A 409 21.70 22.15 -2.14
N ASN A 410 21.01 22.29 -1.00
CA ASN A 410 19.61 22.72 -0.90
C ASN A 410 19.48 24.24 -1.03
N ASN A 411 19.84 24.79 -2.18
CA ASN A 411 19.90 26.22 -2.42
C ASN A 411 18.52 26.84 -2.62
N LEU A 412 18.39 28.14 -2.33
CA LEU A 412 17.25 28.94 -2.76
C LEU A 412 17.29 29.19 -4.27
N ASN A 413 16.22 28.93 -4.95
CA ASN A 413 16.05 29.25 -6.36
C ASN A 413 15.57 30.68 -6.52
N LEU A 414 16.50 31.62 -6.54
CA LEU A 414 16.19 33.05 -6.69
C LEU A 414 15.49 33.38 -8.02
N LYS A 415 15.58 32.50 -9.04
CA LYS A 415 14.82 32.66 -10.28
C LYS A 415 13.34 32.40 -10.11
N SER A 416 12.95 31.66 -9.06
CA SER A 416 11.56 31.45 -8.67
C SER A 416 10.99 32.59 -7.83
N ALA A 417 11.80 33.55 -7.41
CA ALA A 417 11.39 34.62 -6.51
C ALA A 417 10.24 35.44 -7.08
N LYS A 418 9.18 35.55 -6.29
CA LYS A 418 8.02 36.38 -6.59
C LYS A 418 7.81 37.39 -5.48
N ASN A 419 7.84 38.69 -5.82
CA ASN A 419 7.78 39.80 -4.85
C ASN A 419 8.70 39.54 -3.63
N ALA A 420 9.87 39.00 -3.89
CA ALA A 420 10.89 38.67 -2.90
C ALA A 420 12.27 39.03 -3.42
N GLU A 421 13.10 39.63 -2.56
CA GLU A 421 14.47 40.00 -2.89
C GLU A 421 15.38 39.88 -1.67
N VAL A 422 16.68 39.74 -1.92
CA VAL A 422 17.69 39.76 -0.86
C VAL A 422 18.08 41.22 -0.59
N VAL A 423 17.95 41.63 0.66
CA VAL A 423 18.20 43.01 1.12
C VAL A 423 19.20 43.04 2.26
N ASP A 424 19.78 44.20 2.49
CA ASP A 424 20.67 44.46 3.63
C ASP A 424 19.85 44.89 4.86
N VAL A 425 20.03 44.17 5.97
CA VAL A 425 19.38 44.47 7.26
C VAL A 425 20.40 44.35 8.37
N ASP A 426 20.69 45.46 9.05
CA ASP A 426 21.59 45.47 10.22
C ASP A 426 22.96 44.77 9.93
N PHE A 427 23.59 45.11 8.82
CA PHE A 427 24.88 44.56 8.33
C PHE A 427 24.84 43.06 7.96
N LYS A 428 23.65 42.48 7.75
CA LYS A 428 23.45 41.13 7.27
C LYS A 428 22.48 41.11 6.09
N LYS A 429 22.54 40.05 5.32
CA LYS A 429 21.56 39.80 4.25
C LYS A 429 20.30 39.12 4.83
N ALA A 430 19.16 39.49 4.30
CA ALA A 430 17.89 38.90 4.61
C ALA A 430 17.04 38.75 3.34
N LEU A 431 16.17 37.73 3.30
CA LEU A 431 15.15 37.62 2.26
C LEU A 431 13.94 38.46 2.68
N GLU A 432 13.67 39.54 1.95
CA GLU A 432 12.46 40.34 2.13
C GLU A 432 11.31 39.78 1.29
N LEU A 433 10.17 39.54 1.92
CA LEU A 433 8.93 39.14 1.27
C LEU A 433 7.93 40.30 1.30
N LYS A 434 7.55 40.82 0.11
CA LYS A 434 6.77 42.06 -0.05
C LYS A 434 5.28 41.81 -0.16
N GLY A 435 4.67 41.18 0.90
CA GLY A 435 3.23 40.99 1.02
C GLY A 435 2.68 39.74 0.36
N GLY A 436 1.36 39.62 0.31
CA GLY A 436 0.64 38.41 -0.08
C GLY A 436 1.07 37.83 -1.44
N LYS A 437 1.24 36.51 -1.51
CA LYS A 437 1.77 35.74 -2.65
C LYS A 437 3.27 35.97 -2.95
N SER A 438 4.03 36.44 -1.95
CA SER A 438 5.49 36.49 -2.05
C SER A 438 6.10 35.17 -1.65
N TYR A 439 7.03 34.62 -2.43
CA TYR A 439 7.74 33.39 -2.10
C TYR A 439 9.07 33.28 -2.84
N VAL A 440 9.91 32.40 -2.35
CA VAL A 440 11.07 31.85 -3.05
C VAL A 440 11.02 30.32 -2.86
N ALA A 441 11.19 29.57 -3.94
CA ALA A 441 11.28 28.13 -3.86
C ALA A 441 12.71 27.65 -3.56
N LEU A 442 12.83 26.46 -3.04
CA LEU A 442 14.08 25.72 -3.02
C LEU A 442 14.30 25.02 -4.37
N ASP A 443 15.55 24.72 -4.70
CA ASP A 443 15.90 23.95 -5.90
C ASP A 443 15.64 22.45 -5.72
N SER A 444 15.43 22.01 -4.50
CA SER A 444 15.22 20.63 -4.13
C SER A 444 14.06 20.49 -3.16
N ASP A 445 13.39 19.35 -3.22
CA ASP A 445 12.40 18.97 -2.22
C ASP A 445 13.11 18.62 -0.91
N LEU A 446 12.85 19.42 0.13
CA LEU A 446 13.30 19.11 1.48
C LEU A 446 12.30 18.17 2.13
N GLU A 447 12.33 16.92 1.77
CA GLU A 447 11.66 15.90 2.54
C GLU A 447 12.56 15.50 3.71
N THR A 448 12.39 16.18 4.82
CA THR A 448 12.97 15.78 6.10
C THR A 448 12.06 14.71 6.71
N ALA A 449 12.14 13.54 6.18
CA ALA A 449 11.43 12.44 6.73
C ALA A 449 12.25 11.82 7.86
N GLY A 450 11.60 11.60 8.94
CA GLY A 450 12.16 10.99 10.13
C GLY A 450 11.53 11.59 11.38
N LEU A 451 11.61 10.86 12.46
CA LEU A 451 11.17 11.29 13.76
C LEU A 451 12.06 12.45 14.25
N GLY A 452 11.51 13.65 14.18
CA GLY A 452 12.11 14.84 14.76
C GLY A 452 12.98 15.65 13.79
N SER A 453 12.36 16.57 13.09
CA SER A 453 13.05 17.67 12.40
C SER A 453 13.00 18.94 13.25
N ASP A 454 14.13 19.65 13.34
CA ASP A 454 14.23 20.97 13.99
C ASP A 454 14.33 22.03 12.90
N LEU A 455 13.33 22.89 12.78
CA LEU A 455 13.35 24.03 11.87
C LEU A 455 13.55 25.31 12.65
N ARG A 456 14.65 26.02 12.38
CA ARG A 456 14.97 27.33 12.98
C ARG A 456 14.91 28.41 11.92
N VAL A 457 13.97 29.35 12.07
CA VAL A 457 13.82 30.49 11.18
C VAL A 457 13.92 31.78 11.98
N LYS A 458 14.81 32.66 11.60
CA LYS A 458 14.87 34.01 12.18
C LYS A 458 14.04 34.96 11.32
N VAL A 459 12.99 35.53 11.88
CA VAL A 459 12.05 36.40 11.17
C VAL A 459 12.02 37.79 11.80
N LYS A 460 12.01 38.84 10.98
CA LYS A 460 11.74 40.23 11.37
C LYS A 460 10.50 40.69 10.62
N ARG A 461 9.47 41.05 11.35
CA ARG A 461 8.27 41.66 10.75
C ARG A 461 8.53 43.15 10.50
N THR A 462 8.19 43.62 9.31
CA THR A 462 8.35 45.01 8.90
C THR A 462 7.03 45.79 8.96
N ASP A 463 5.90 45.11 8.92
CA ASP A 463 4.59 45.70 8.89
C ASP A 463 3.84 45.59 10.24
N ALA A 464 2.77 46.38 10.38
CA ALA A 464 1.82 46.24 11.47
C ALA A 464 1.23 44.83 11.51
N VAL A 465 0.79 44.42 12.68
CA VAL A 465 0.18 43.10 12.92
C VAL A 465 -0.98 42.86 11.93
N SER A 466 -0.82 41.82 11.10
CA SER A 466 -1.88 41.36 10.21
C SER A 466 -2.83 40.44 10.97
N ASP A 467 -4.11 40.53 10.68
CA ASP A 467 -5.18 39.64 11.14
C ASP A 467 -5.19 38.30 10.37
N LYS A 468 -4.22 38.07 9.49
CA LYS A 468 -4.10 36.87 8.67
C LYS A 468 -2.83 36.10 9.00
N ASP A 469 -2.93 34.79 8.90
CA ASP A 469 -1.79 33.87 8.97
C ASP A 469 -0.75 34.23 7.91
N GLN A 470 0.51 34.24 8.30
CA GLN A 470 1.64 34.44 7.38
C GLN A 470 2.42 33.13 7.27
N ILE A 471 2.49 32.60 6.06
CA ILE A 471 3.23 31.37 5.79
C ILE A 471 4.72 31.67 5.82
N LEU A 472 5.45 30.96 6.68
CA LEU A 472 6.93 31.05 6.78
C LEU A 472 7.60 29.98 5.93
N PHE A 473 7.01 28.83 5.84
CA PHE A 473 7.47 27.70 5.06
C PHE A 473 6.26 26.89 4.58
N GLU A 474 6.29 26.44 3.35
CA GLU A 474 5.22 25.63 2.74
C GLU A 474 5.82 24.55 1.84
N SER A 475 5.23 23.39 1.92
CA SER A 475 5.45 22.26 1.02
C SER A 475 4.11 21.68 0.56
N PRO A 476 4.07 20.78 -0.42
CA PRO A 476 2.84 20.05 -0.76
C PRO A 476 2.19 19.31 0.42
N TYR A 477 2.97 19.05 1.47
CA TYR A 477 2.56 18.22 2.62
C TYR A 477 2.23 19.02 3.88
N GLY A 478 2.55 20.31 3.93
CA GLY A 478 2.24 21.13 5.09
C GLY A 478 2.86 22.51 5.05
N SER A 479 2.47 23.34 6.02
CA SER A 479 2.97 24.70 6.15
C SER A 479 3.27 25.08 7.60
N ILE A 480 4.28 25.92 7.79
CA ILE A 480 4.56 26.59 9.07
C ILE A 480 4.11 28.02 8.94
N LYS A 481 3.27 28.46 9.84
CA LYS A 481 2.66 29.78 9.82
C LYS A 481 3.00 30.57 11.06
N ALA A 482 3.21 31.84 10.89
CA ALA A 482 3.10 32.80 11.99
C ALA A 482 1.64 33.19 12.14
N VAL A 483 1.06 32.86 13.27
CA VAL A 483 -0.32 33.24 13.63
C VAL A 483 -0.28 34.39 14.63
N GLN A 484 -1.36 35.16 14.66
CA GLN A 484 -1.54 36.14 15.72
C GLN A 484 -1.92 35.40 17.03
N ALA A 485 -1.23 35.71 18.12
CA ALA A 485 -1.55 35.20 19.46
C ALA A 485 -2.78 35.89 20.02
#